data_4d889ac42afcbb5bf05b29dd3d121d72
#
_entry.id   4d889ac42afcbb5bf05b29dd3d121d72
#
_cell.length_a   1.000
_cell.length_b   1.000
_cell.length_c   1.000
_cell.angle_alpha   90.00
_cell.angle_beta   90.00
_cell.angle_gamma   90.00
#
_symmetry.space_group_name_H-M   'P 1'
#
loop_
_entity.id
_entity.type
_entity.pdbx_description
1 polymer ?
#
loop_
_entity_poly.entity_id
_entity_poly.type
_entity_poly.pdbx_seq_one_letter_code
_entity_poly.pdbx_strand_id
1 'polypeptide(L)'
;MYKEQIQELKDLKSRGASKERLTAAAESLKQIKANVKKESLQFLKDHEIEYYENIGKSWDSYPSAIRIPRDSEGYVHAFLHDDCSTNMEGIYQFFCKYGFVVFENVLNEQECTVTCAEIWDQLEEKNTGLDRYVSETFELMSSKTYGLAPQPAVFSHQISKNRSNPKVVSIFQAMLQSQDIIISHDRWCLYRPTQENKNKLEYKHSWKTPSNLHLDLNPWTYNSGCTPINELEFEHMRDFSKELNGVSILTSPNIQGVLSLTDNREYDGGTLLVPGFHRFFAKWCSTLSSMKDQIARGSQQEEENRLIWRGRGAGSYKFSSFDPIHSLKQRITMRAGSLLIWDQRVVHGSSPNHSHKFRVAQFIRAFQESSVSSSRFEARSAYLKKEFVRREGTRDTPDSGIKVLGIK
;
A
#
# COMPACT_ATOMS: atom_id res chain seq x y z
N MET A 1 23.85 -23.01 -7.87
CA MET A 1 23.26 -23.41 -6.55
C MET A 1 21.75 -23.12 -6.47
N TYR A 2 21.28 -21.85 -6.43
CA TYR A 2 19.83 -21.59 -6.26
C TYR A 2 18.97 -22.03 -7.46
N LYS A 3 19.37 -21.72 -8.69
CA LYS A 3 18.68 -22.17 -9.91
C LYS A 3 18.70 -23.69 -10.07
N GLU A 4 19.79 -24.32 -9.72
CA GLU A 4 19.96 -25.77 -9.75
C GLU A 4 19.01 -26.45 -8.76
N GLN A 5 18.87 -25.95 -7.55
CA GLN A 5 17.94 -26.46 -6.54
C GLN A 5 16.46 -26.31 -6.95
N ILE A 6 16.13 -25.21 -7.63
CA ILE A 6 14.78 -25.06 -8.22
C ILE A 6 14.54 -26.12 -9.30
N GLN A 7 15.54 -26.35 -10.15
CA GLN A 7 15.42 -27.34 -11.21
C GLN A 7 15.33 -28.75 -10.62
N GLU A 8 16.16 -29.08 -9.64
CA GLU A 8 16.10 -30.32 -8.91
C GLU A 8 14.73 -30.61 -8.29
N LEU A 9 14.12 -29.61 -7.65
CA LEU A 9 12.77 -29.75 -7.08
C LEU A 9 11.70 -29.96 -8.16
N LYS A 10 11.84 -29.32 -9.33
CA LYS A 10 10.97 -29.57 -10.48
C LYS A 10 11.13 -30.97 -11.03
N ASP A 11 12.37 -31.44 -11.15
CA ASP A 11 12.68 -32.77 -11.66
C ASP A 11 12.21 -33.87 -10.71
N LEU A 12 12.36 -33.68 -9.40
CA LEU A 12 11.82 -34.58 -8.39
C LEU A 12 10.29 -34.69 -8.46
N LYS A 13 9.61 -33.55 -8.66
CA LYS A 13 8.15 -33.53 -8.86
C LYS A 13 7.72 -34.26 -10.11
N SER A 14 8.40 -34.03 -11.24
CA SER A 14 8.07 -34.67 -12.53
C SER A 14 8.30 -36.17 -12.54
N ARG A 15 9.27 -36.64 -11.74
CA ARG A 15 9.60 -38.10 -11.60
C ARG A 15 8.78 -38.79 -10.52
N GLY A 16 7.81 -38.12 -9.88
CA GLY A 16 6.97 -38.72 -8.84
C GLY A 16 7.73 -39.14 -7.58
N ALA A 17 8.75 -38.36 -7.19
CA ALA A 17 9.55 -38.67 -6.00
C ALA A 17 8.70 -38.73 -4.72
N SER A 18 9.15 -39.47 -3.72
CA SER A 18 8.46 -39.62 -2.46
C SER A 18 8.26 -38.26 -1.76
N LYS A 19 7.20 -38.17 -0.95
CA LYS A 19 6.86 -36.94 -0.18
C LYS A 19 8.03 -36.47 0.69
N GLU A 20 8.78 -37.41 1.27
CA GLU A 20 9.96 -37.12 2.10
C GLU A 20 11.08 -36.45 1.30
N ARG A 21 11.38 -36.94 0.09
CA ARG A 21 12.39 -36.35 -0.79
C ARG A 21 11.97 -34.94 -1.27
N LEU A 22 10.70 -34.75 -1.58
CA LEU A 22 10.16 -33.44 -1.98
C LEU A 22 10.21 -32.45 -0.82
N THR A 23 9.91 -32.88 0.41
CA THR A 23 9.99 -32.04 1.60
C THR A 23 11.43 -31.63 1.89
N ALA A 24 12.39 -32.59 1.85
CA ALA A 24 13.81 -32.30 2.07
C ALA A 24 14.37 -31.30 1.04
N ALA A 25 14.03 -31.47 -0.24
CA ALA A 25 14.44 -30.55 -1.30
C ALA A 25 13.81 -29.15 -1.12
N ALA A 26 12.57 -29.07 -0.69
CA ALA A 26 11.89 -27.79 -0.41
C ALA A 26 12.49 -27.07 0.80
N GLU A 27 12.86 -27.79 1.84
CA GLU A 27 13.54 -27.25 3.02
C GLU A 27 14.96 -26.75 2.68
N SER A 28 15.72 -27.52 1.91
CA SER A 28 17.03 -27.09 1.40
C SER A 28 16.92 -25.79 0.59
N LEU A 29 15.97 -25.71 -0.32
CA LEU A 29 15.72 -24.50 -1.11
C LEU A 29 15.32 -23.31 -0.22
N LYS A 30 14.52 -23.53 0.82
CA LYS A 30 14.12 -22.50 1.79
C LYS A 30 15.33 -21.98 2.57
N GLN A 31 16.24 -22.86 2.98
CA GLN A 31 17.46 -22.48 3.67
C GLN A 31 18.42 -21.68 2.78
N ILE A 32 18.62 -22.12 1.55
CA ILE A 32 19.44 -21.40 0.57
C ILE A 32 18.85 -20.00 0.31
N LYS A 33 17.54 -19.89 0.12
CA LYS A 33 16.86 -18.59 0.00
C LYS A 33 17.10 -17.67 1.19
N ALA A 34 17.06 -18.22 2.40
CA ALA A 34 17.27 -17.43 3.61
C ALA A 34 18.71 -16.91 3.70
N ASN A 35 19.69 -17.75 3.38
CA ASN A 35 21.11 -17.38 3.40
C ASN A 35 21.42 -16.33 2.33
N VAL A 36 21.05 -16.57 1.08
CA VAL A 36 21.25 -15.60 -0.01
C VAL A 36 20.56 -14.28 0.28
N LYS A 37 19.37 -14.30 0.89
CA LYS A 37 18.68 -13.08 1.31
C LYS A 37 19.46 -12.32 2.40
N LYS A 38 20.04 -13.04 3.36
CA LYS A 38 20.84 -12.42 4.44
C LYS A 38 22.10 -11.78 3.87
N GLU A 39 22.82 -12.48 3.01
CA GLU A 39 24.03 -11.99 2.34
C GLU A 39 23.73 -10.81 1.43
N SER A 40 22.69 -10.88 0.61
CA SER A 40 22.23 -9.78 -0.23
C SER A 40 21.89 -8.52 0.57
N LEU A 41 21.22 -8.69 1.71
CA LEU A 41 20.84 -7.55 2.55
C LEU A 41 22.03 -6.88 3.19
N GLN A 42 23.06 -7.66 3.53
CA GLN A 42 24.29 -7.10 4.08
C GLN A 42 25.09 -6.37 2.99
N PHE A 43 25.29 -7.03 1.85
CA PHE A 43 25.98 -6.43 0.70
C PHE A 43 25.33 -5.10 0.26
N LEU A 44 24.01 -5.09 0.09
CA LEU A 44 23.28 -3.89 -0.29
C LEU A 44 23.37 -2.79 0.76
N LYS A 45 23.36 -3.15 2.04
CA LYS A 45 23.51 -2.20 3.13
C LYS A 45 24.86 -1.48 3.09
N ASP A 46 25.92 -2.24 2.84
CA ASP A 46 27.28 -1.70 2.82
C ASP A 46 27.48 -0.79 1.58
N HIS A 47 26.97 -1.18 0.41
CA HIS A 47 27.04 -0.35 -0.81
C HIS A 47 26.03 0.80 -0.81
N GLU A 48 24.90 0.64 -0.15
CA GLU A 48 23.87 1.67 -0.01
C GLU A 48 24.40 2.87 0.79
N ILE A 49 25.16 2.64 1.83
CA ILE A 49 25.79 3.69 2.63
C ILE A 49 26.78 4.51 1.75
N GLU A 50 27.67 3.86 1.05
CA GLU A 50 28.62 4.51 0.14
C GLU A 50 27.90 5.30 -0.97
N TYR A 51 26.85 4.73 -1.52
CA TYR A 51 26.02 5.38 -2.54
C TYR A 51 25.35 6.65 -2.00
N TYR A 52 24.72 6.59 -0.82
CA TYR A 52 24.07 7.76 -0.23
C TYR A 52 25.07 8.82 0.25
N GLU A 53 26.25 8.44 0.71
CA GLU A 53 27.33 9.38 1.03
C GLU A 53 27.80 10.11 -0.24
N ASN A 54 27.90 9.43 -1.36
CA ASN A 54 28.27 10.02 -2.65
C ASN A 54 27.15 10.88 -3.25
N ILE A 55 25.88 10.46 -3.17
CA ILE A 55 24.73 11.24 -3.60
C ILE A 55 24.54 12.48 -2.74
N GLY A 56 24.81 12.43 -1.45
CA GLY A 56 24.72 13.58 -0.53
C GLY A 56 25.51 14.80 -0.97
N LYS A 57 26.37 14.65 -1.96
CA LYS A 57 27.13 15.75 -2.58
C LYS A 57 26.48 16.36 -3.83
N SER A 58 25.41 15.78 -4.39
CA SER A 58 24.81 16.22 -5.67
C SER A 58 23.26 16.15 -5.66
N TRP A 59 22.63 16.48 -4.55
CA TRP A 59 21.20 16.25 -4.30
C TRP A 59 20.22 17.24 -4.93
N ASP A 60 20.48 17.70 -6.14
CA ASP A 60 19.48 18.37 -6.98
C ASP A 60 18.29 17.46 -7.37
N SER A 61 18.35 16.18 -6.96
CA SER A 61 17.38 15.14 -7.34
C SER A 61 16.23 14.94 -6.37
N TYR A 62 16.25 15.59 -5.22
CA TYR A 62 15.15 15.51 -4.24
C TYR A 62 14.35 16.80 -4.23
N PRO A 63 13.04 16.70 -4.01
CA PRO A 63 12.22 17.90 -3.92
C PRO A 63 12.65 18.73 -2.71
N SER A 64 12.62 20.05 -2.86
CA SER A 64 12.60 20.93 -1.69
C SER A 64 11.39 20.57 -0.83
N ALA A 65 11.52 20.64 0.48
CA ALA A 65 10.41 20.38 1.38
C ALA A 65 9.24 21.32 1.06
N ILE A 66 8.09 20.73 0.70
CA ILE A 66 6.87 21.49 0.39
C ILE A 66 5.97 21.44 1.60
N ARG A 67 5.67 22.59 2.20
CA ARG A 67 4.73 22.67 3.32
C ARG A 67 3.31 22.38 2.85
N ILE A 68 2.64 21.43 3.48
CA ILE A 68 1.23 21.09 3.25
C ILE A 68 0.35 22.15 3.95
N PRO A 69 -0.67 22.72 3.27
CA PRO A 69 -1.63 23.59 3.92
C PRO A 69 -2.49 22.80 4.92
N ARG A 70 -2.79 23.43 6.05
CA ARG A 70 -3.61 22.87 7.13
C ARG A 70 -4.63 23.90 7.60
N ASP A 71 -5.74 23.40 8.13
CA ASP A 71 -6.72 24.23 8.80
C ASP A 71 -6.28 24.64 10.22
N SER A 72 -7.12 25.39 10.90
CA SER A 72 -6.85 25.87 12.26
C SER A 72 -6.79 24.77 13.32
N GLU A 73 -7.35 23.59 13.03
CA GLU A 73 -7.30 22.42 13.92
C GLU A 73 -6.10 21.49 13.63
N GLY A 74 -5.31 21.82 12.59
CA GLY A 74 -4.13 21.07 12.19
C GLY A 74 -4.40 19.91 11.25
N TYR A 75 -5.61 19.76 10.75
CA TYR A 75 -5.90 18.79 9.68
C TYR A 75 -5.41 19.32 8.33
N VAL A 76 -5.00 18.43 7.47
CA VAL A 76 -4.60 18.77 6.09
C VAL A 76 -5.81 19.36 5.36
N HIS A 77 -5.56 20.39 4.54
CA HIS A 77 -6.57 20.98 3.67
C HIS A 77 -7.29 19.90 2.87
N ALA A 78 -8.61 19.92 2.91
CA ALA A 78 -9.46 18.96 2.26
C ALA A 78 -10.48 19.67 1.34
N PHE A 79 -10.92 18.93 0.33
CA PHE A 79 -12.01 19.31 -0.58
C PHE A 79 -13.28 18.57 -0.18
N LEU A 80 -14.42 19.07 -0.61
CA LEU A 80 -15.69 18.37 -0.49
C LEU A 80 -15.95 17.51 -1.74
N HIS A 81 -16.81 16.51 -1.61
CA HIS A 81 -17.25 15.73 -2.76
C HIS A 81 -17.80 16.62 -3.90
N ASP A 82 -18.57 17.65 -3.54
CA ASP A 82 -19.22 18.54 -4.51
C ASP A 82 -18.21 19.41 -5.27
N ASP A 83 -17.00 19.60 -4.74
CA ASP A 83 -15.90 20.26 -5.43
C ASP A 83 -15.48 19.52 -6.70
N CYS A 84 -15.73 18.21 -6.80
CA CYS A 84 -15.49 17.46 -8.03
C CYS A 84 -16.28 17.99 -9.23
N SER A 85 -17.42 18.65 -9.00
CA SER A 85 -18.23 19.26 -10.07
C SER A 85 -18.03 20.77 -10.17
N THR A 86 -17.61 21.44 -9.11
CA THR A 86 -17.55 22.92 -9.03
C THR A 86 -16.14 23.48 -9.06
N ASN A 87 -15.13 22.71 -8.64
CA ASN A 87 -13.73 23.15 -8.47
C ASN A 87 -12.71 22.08 -8.87
N MET A 88 -12.98 21.29 -9.90
CA MET A 88 -12.08 20.21 -10.30
C MET A 88 -10.68 20.71 -10.69
N GLU A 89 -10.59 21.90 -11.27
CA GLU A 89 -9.31 22.54 -11.58
C GLU A 89 -8.46 22.78 -10.32
N GLY A 90 -9.06 23.30 -9.25
CA GLY A 90 -8.37 23.49 -7.96
C GLY A 90 -7.90 22.16 -7.34
N ILE A 91 -8.71 21.10 -7.46
CA ILE A 91 -8.34 19.75 -7.03
C ILE A 91 -7.13 19.25 -7.83
N TYR A 92 -7.14 19.38 -9.15
CA TYR A 92 -6.01 18.97 -9.99
C TYR A 92 -4.74 19.77 -9.72
N GLN A 93 -4.84 21.07 -9.57
CA GLN A 93 -3.68 21.92 -9.22
C GLN A 93 -3.07 21.50 -7.89
N PHE A 94 -3.90 21.20 -6.88
CA PHE A 94 -3.45 20.70 -5.60
C PHE A 94 -2.78 19.34 -5.76
N PHE A 95 -3.42 18.40 -6.47
CA PHE A 95 -2.88 17.07 -6.72
C PHE A 95 -1.56 17.12 -7.51
N CYS A 96 -1.48 17.91 -8.57
CA CYS A 96 -0.24 18.10 -9.35
C CYS A 96 0.90 18.70 -8.52
N LYS A 97 0.57 19.58 -7.57
CA LYS A 97 1.57 20.21 -6.69
C LYS A 97 2.10 19.24 -5.64
N TYR A 98 1.19 18.57 -4.93
CA TYR A 98 1.52 17.78 -3.75
C TYR A 98 1.59 16.28 -4.01
N GLY A 99 0.97 15.77 -5.08
CA GLY A 99 0.85 14.36 -5.40
C GLY A 99 -0.22 13.62 -4.61
N PHE A 100 -1.05 14.34 -3.88
CA PHE A 100 -2.18 13.80 -3.14
C PHE A 100 -3.30 14.82 -2.99
N VAL A 101 -4.47 14.35 -2.58
CA VAL A 101 -5.62 15.16 -2.20
C VAL A 101 -6.42 14.47 -1.10
N VAL A 102 -7.06 15.24 -0.26
CA VAL A 102 -7.99 14.77 0.79
C VAL A 102 -9.39 15.27 0.46
N PHE A 103 -10.36 14.38 0.52
CA PHE A 103 -11.79 14.73 0.48
C PHE A 103 -12.40 14.45 1.85
N GLU A 104 -13.08 15.41 2.44
CA GLU A 104 -13.76 15.22 3.73
C GLU A 104 -15.25 14.91 3.55
N ASN A 105 -15.89 14.40 4.60
CA ASN A 105 -17.33 14.07 4.62
C ASN A 105 -17.77 13.08 3.53
N VAL A 106 -16.85 12.18 3.13
CA VAL A 106 -17.12 11.13 2.14
C VAL A 106 -17.97 10.03 2.76
N LEU A 107 -17.57 9.55 3.94
CA LEU A 107 -18.40 8.69 4.79
C LEU A 107 -18.99 9.52 5.93
N ASN A 108 -20.21 9.23 6.33
CA ASN A 108 -20.82 9.82 7.51
C ASN A 108 -20.37 9.11 8.80
N GLU A 109 -20.71 9.68 9.94
CA GLU A 109 -20.34 9.15 11.27
C GLU A 109 -20.86 7.72 11.50
N GLN A 110 -22.09 7.44 11.07
CA GLN A 110 -22.68 6.10 11.21
C GLN A 110 -21.93 5.07 10.38
N GLU A 111 -21.59 5.37 9.12
CA GLU A 111 -20.82 4.49 8.25
C GLU A 111 -19.44 4.18 8.85
N CYS A 112 -18.78 5.19 9.41
CA CYS A 112 -17.49 5.01 10.11
C CYS A 112 -17.65 4.11 11.35
N THR A 113 -18.66 4.38 12.19
CA THR A 113 -18.93 3.65 13.43
C THR A 113 -19.24 2.18 13.15
N VAL A 114 -20.14 1.92 12.19
CA VAL A 114 -20.49 0.55 11.80
C VAL A 114 -19.28 -0.19 11.23
N THR A 115 -18.48 0.48 10.40
CA THR A 115 -17.26 -0.13 9.85
C THR A 115 -16.27 -0.50 10.96
N CYS A 116 -16.07 0.37 11.95
CA CYS A 116 -15.22 0.09 13.09
C CYS A 116 -15.75 -1.08 13.92
N ALA A 117 -17.05 -1.15 14.14
CA ALA A 117 -17.67 -2.27 14.85
C ALA A 117 -17.44 -3.61 14.13
N GLU A 118 -17.68 -3.66 12.82
CA GLU A 118 -17.41 -4.86 12.00
C GLU A 118 -15.92 -5.29 12.03
N ILE A 119 -14.99 -4.33 12.07
CA ILE A 119 -13.57 -4.62 12.20
C ILE A 119 -13.29 -5.29 13.55
N TRP A 120 -13.88 -4.78 14.63
CA TRP A 120 -13.74 -5.36 15.96
C TRP A 120 -14.36 -6.76 16.04
N ASP A 121 -15.56 -6.96 15.49
CA ASP A 121 -16.21 -8.28 15.45
C ASP A 121 -15.31 -9.31 14.76
N GLN A 122 -14.67 -8.93 13.65
CA GLN A 122 -13.72 -9.80 12.96
C GLN A 122 -12.44 -10.09 13.77
N LEU A 123 -11.96 -9.11 14.53
CA LEU A 123 -10.78 -9.30 15.37
C LEU A 123 -11.08 -10.23 16.53
N GLU A 124 -12.21 -10.05 17.19
CA GLU A 124 -12.66 -10.88 18.31
C GLU A 124 -12.99 -12.31 17.88
N GLU A 125 -13.64 -12.47 16.71
CA GLU A 125 -13.88 -13.81 16.12
C GLU A 125 -12.57 -14.58 15.86
N LYS A 126 -11.53 -13.88 15.39
CA LYS A 126 -10.25 -14.50 15.02
C LYS A 126 -9.28 -14.70 16.17
N ASN A 127 -9.42 -13.94 17.23
CA ASN A 127 -8.51 -13.96 18.38
C ASN A 127 -9.30 -14.29 19.65
N THR A 128 -9.42 -15.57 19.95
CA THR A 128 -10.12 -16.04 21.15
C THR A 128 -9.61 -15.34 22.41
N GLY A 129 -10.50 -14.72 23.16
CA GLY A 129 -10.19 -13.96 24.37
C GLY A 129 -9.88 -12.48 24.14
N LEU A 130 -9.83 -12.00 22.91
CA LEU A 130 -9.76 -10.57 22.64
C LEU A 130 -11.14 -9.94 22.92
N ASP A 131 -11.12 -8.84 23.68
CA ASP A 131 -12.30 -8.04 23.99
C ASP A 131 -11.97 -6.56 23.75
N ARG A 132 -12.73 -5.88 22.91
CA ARG A 132 -12.54 -4.45 22.56
C ARG A 132 -12.67 -3.50 23.74
N TYR A 133 -13.26 -3.92 24.83
CA TYR A 133 -13.48 -3.13 26.04
C TYR A 133 -12.44 -3.40 27.14
N VAL A 134 -11.58 -4.41 26.96
CA VAL A 134 -10.60 -4.87 27.94
C VAL A 134 -9.18 -4.69 27.38
N SER A 135 -8.51 -3.62 27.77
CA SER A 135 -7.20 -3.22 27.20
C SER A 135 -6.11 -4.28 27.37
N GLU A 136 -6.17 -5.09 28.42
CA GLU A 136 -5.24 -6.18 28.71
C GLU A 136 -5.27 -7.25 27.63
N THR A 137 -6.41 -7.42 26.95
CA THR A 137 -6.55 -8.41 25.87
C THR A 137 -5.92 -7.95 24.54
N PHE A 138 -5.55 -6.68 24.41
CA PHE A 138 -4.98 -6.14 23.17
C PHE A 138 -3.61 -6.72 22.83
N GLU A 139 -2.94 -7.38 23.77
CA GLU A 139 -1.73 -8.19 23.50
C GLU A 139 -1.99 -9.33 22.49
N LEU A 140 -3.22 -9.81 22.41
CA LEU A 140 -3.64 -10.86 21.47
C LEU A 140 -3.68 -10.37 20.02
N MET A 141 -3.70 -9.05 19.80
CA MET A 141 -3.70 -8.46 18.46
C MET A 141 -2.30 -8.56 17.83
N SER A 142 -2.23 -9.05 16.60
CA SER A 142 -0.97 -9.09 15.88
C SER A 142 -0.45 -7.68 15.57
N SER A 143 0.76 -7.36 16.05
CA SER A 143 1.48 -6.14 15.67
C SER A 143 2.45 -6.35 14.51
N LYS A 144 2.65 -7.61 14.07
CA LYS A 144 3.71 -7.96 13.11
C LYS A 144 3.50 -7.40 11.70
N THR A 145 2.31 -6.93 11.39
CA THR A 145 1.92 -6.47 10.05
C THR A 145 1.32 -5.07 10.07
N TYR A 146 1.88 -4.16 10.86
CA TYR A 146 1.45 -2.74 10.92
C TYR A 146 -0.05 -2.57 11.25
N GLY A 147 -0.60 -3.47 12.05
CA GLY A 147 -2.04 -3.48 12.33
C GLY A 147 -2.91 -3.80 11.11
N LEU A 148 -2.34 -4.26 10.01
CA LEU A 148 -3.10 -4.64 8.82
C LEU A 148 -3.91 -5.89 9.07
N ALA A 149 -5.12 -5.93 8.52
CA ALA A 149 -5.90 -7.16 8.47
C ALA A 149 -5.10 -8.27 7.77
N PRO A 150 -5.19 -9.51 8.27
CA PRO A 150 -4.60 -10.64 7.57
C PRO A 150 -5.25 -10.83 6.19
N GLN A 151 -4.51 -11.39 5.26
CA GLN A 151 -5.04 -11.88 4.00
C GLN A 151 -5.96 -13.11 4.26
N PRO A 152 -6.98 -13.36 3.46
CA PRO A 152 -7.43 -12.61 2.29
C PRO A 152 -8.16 -11.30 2.65
N ALA A 153 -8.43 -10.49 1.61
CA ALA A 153 -9.19 -9.26 1.73
C ALA A 153 -10.54 -9.48 2.43
N VAL A 154 -10.98 -8.48 3.15
CA VAL A 154 -12.18 -8.56 3.98
C VAL A 154 -13.37 -7.96 3.24
N PHE A 155 -14.48 -8.68 3.26
CA PHE A 155 -15.74 -8.31 2.66
C PHE A 155 -16.85 -8.32 3.72
N SER A 156 -16.68 -7.59 4.83
CA SER A 156 -17.81 -7.34 5.71
C SER A 156 -18.80 -6.38 5.03
N HIS A 157 -20.02 -6.36 5.53
CA HIS A 157 -21.13 -5.67 4.89
C HIS A 157 -20.84 -4.17 4.69
N GLN A 158 -20.47 -3.45 5.76
CA GLN A 158 -20.21 -2.03 5.66
C GLN A 158 -18.92 -1.72 4.89
N ILE A 159 -17.87 -2.53 5.04
CA ILE A 159 -16.65 -2.39 4.24
C ILE A 159 -16.94 -2.50 2.73
N SER A 160 -17.84 -3.39 2.35
CA SER A 160 -18.27 -3.55 0.96
C SER A 160 -19.13 -2.36 0.50
N LYS A 161 -20.02 -1.86 1.36
CA LYS A 161 -20.81 -0.64 1.09
C LYS A 161 -19.94 0.59 0.93
N ASN A 162 -18.92 0.76 1.76
CA ASN A 162 -17.98 1.88 1.64
C ASN A 162 -17.28 1.90 0.27
N ARG A 163 -16.95 0.73 -0.29
CA ARG A 163 -16.34 0.63 -1.62
C ARG A 163 -17.29 1.05 -2.74
N SER A 164 -18.57 0.80 -2.57
CA SER A 164 -19.62 1.18 -3.53
C SER A 164 -20.34 2.48 -3.17
N ASN A 165 -19.90 3.18 -2.13
CA ASN A 165 -20.46 4.47 -1.74
C ASN A 165 -20.40 5.45 -2.92
N PRO A 166 -21.51 6.09 -3.31
CA PRO A 166 -21.58 6.96 -4.50
C PRO A 166 -20.54 8.10 -4.47
N LYS A 167 -20.25 8.68 -3.31
CA LYS A 167 -19.21 9.72 -3.18
C LYS A 167 -17.81 9.17 -3.43
N VAL A 168 -17.51 7.98 -2.89
CA VAL A 168 -16.22 7.29 -3.15
C VAL A 168 -16.06 7.02 -4.63
N VAL A 169 -17.09 6.45 -5.26
CA VAL A 169 -17.06 6.10 -6.68
C VAL A 169 -16.87 7.34 -7.55
N SER A 170 -17.68 8.38 -7.35
CA SER A 170 -17.62 9.59 -8.19
C SER A 170 -16.30 10.36 -8.01
N ILE A 171 -15.74 10.41 -6.80
CA ILE A 171 -14.41 11.00 -6.59
C ILE A 171 -13.34 10.23 -7.38
N PHE A 172 -13.34 8.90 -7.32
CA PHE A 172 -12.40 8.12 -8.12
C PHE A 172 -12.63 8.25 -9.64
N GLN A 173 -13.89 8.33 -10.08
CA GLN A 173 -14.21 8.59 -11.48
C GLN A 173 -13.65 9.94 -11.95
N ALA A 174 -13.82 11.00 -11.14
CA ALA A 174 -13.29 12.32 -11.42
C ALA A 174 -11.74 12.29 -11.46
N MET A 175 -11.09 11.69 -10.46
CA MET A 175 -9.62 11.64 -10.39
C MET A 175 -9.00 10.77 -11.50
N LEU A 176 -9.66 9.71 -11.93
CA LEU A 176 -9.22 8.83 -13.03
C LEU A 176 -9.71 9.30 -14.40
N GLN A 177 -10.56 10.34 -14.46
CA GLN A 177 -11.20 10.82 -15.70
C GLN A 177 -11.88 9.69 -16.49
N SER A 178 -12.55 8.78 -15.78
CA SER A 178 -13.22 7.63 -16.37
C SER A 178 -14.49 7.31 -15.61
N GLN A 179 -15.56 7.03 -16.35
CA GLN A 179 -16.82 6.54 -15.77
C GLN A 179 -16.76 5.04 -15.47
N ASP A 180 -15.95 4.30 -16.23
CA ASP A 180 -15.78 2.87 -16.07
C ASP A 180 -14.55 2.58 -15.22
N ILE A 181 -14.80 2.38 -13.93
CA ILE A 181 -13.76 2.08 -12.93
C ILE A 181 -14.08 0.80 -12.18
N ILE A 182 -13.03 0.17 -11.68
CA ILE A 182 -13.10 -0.97 -10.77
C ILE A 182 -12.44 -0.59 -9.46
N ILE A 183 -13.14 -0.78 -8.36
CA ILE A 183 -12.63 -0.54 -7.01
C ILE A 183 -11.99 -1.80 -6.44
N SER A 184 -10.84 -1.68 -5.82
CA SER A 184 -10.09 -2.77 -5.22
C SER A 184 -10.85 -3.42 -4.05
N HIS A 185 -10.56 -4.69 -3.81
CA HIS A 185 -10.92 -5.41 -2.60
C HIS A 185 -9.68 -5.50 -1.69
N ASP A 186 -9.42 -4.44 -0.97
CA ASP A 186 -8.25 -4.33 -0.11
C ASP A 186 -8.62 -4.54 1.38
N ARG A 187 -7.66 -4.32 2.25
CA ARG A 187 -7.71 -4.57 3.68
C ARG A 187 -8.10 -3.32 4.46
N TRP A 188 -8.25 -3.47 5.75
CA TRP A 188 -8.27 -2.40 6.72
C TRP A 188 -7.00 -2.42 7.58
N CYS A 189 -6.74 -1.35 8.31
CA CYS A 189 -5.74 -1.34 9.36
C CYS A 189 -6.33 -0.80 10.66
N LEU A 190 -5.83 -1.33 11.77
CA LEU A 190 -6.14 -0.86 13.10
C LEU A 190 -4.82 -0.77 13.88
N TYR A 191 -4.44 0.45 14.27
CA TYR A 191 -3.24 0.70 15.06
C TYR A 191 -3.65 0.88 16.52
N ARG A 192 -3.05 0.07 17.38
CA ARG A 192 -3.30 0.12 18.80
C ARG A 192 -2.82 1.44 19.41
N PRO A 193 -3.51 1.93 20.46
CA PRO A 193 -2.96 2.98 21.30
C PRO A 193 -1.67 2.48 21.97
N THR A 194 -0.69 3.34 22.10
CA THR A 194 0.56 3.03 22.81
C THR A 194 0.62 3.70 24.18
N GLN A 195 -0.39 4.49 24.51
CA GLN A 195 -0.59 5.10 25.83
C GLN A 195 -1.92 4.61 26.40
N GLU A 196 -1.97 4.29 27.69
CA GLU A 196 -3.21 3.83 28.32
C GLU A 196 -4.26 4.94 28.44
N ASN A 197 -3.84 6.17 28.77
CA ASN A 197 -4.71 7.34 28.80
C ASN A 197 -3.89 8.63 28.66
N LYS A 198 -4.58 9.78 28.53
CA LYS A 198 -3.94 11.09 28.39
C LYS A 198 -2.97 11.46 29.56
N ASN A 199 -3.15 10.85 30.73
CA ASN A 199 -2.45 11.20 31.95
C ASN A 199 -1.44 10.16 32.41
N LYS A 200 -1.38 8.97 31.79
CA LYS A 200 -0.43 7.91 32.10
C LYS A 200 0.61 7.78 30.99
N LEU A 201 1.84 8.03 31.37
CA LEU A 201 3.04 7.90 30.51
C LEU A 201 3.48 6.45 30.29
N GLU A 202 2.64 5.46 30.62
CA GLU A 202 2.99 4.08 30.40
C GLU A 202 2.92 3.75 28.92
N TYR A 203 4.07 3.70 28.30
CA TYR A 203 4.21 3.56 26.85
C TYR A 203 4.40 2.09 26.49
N LYS A 204 3.43 1.51 25.81
CA LYS A 204 3.49 0.14 25.29
C LYS A 204 4.34 0.05 24.02
N HIS A 205 5.66 0.05 24.18
CA HIS A 205 6.60 0.01 23.05
C HIS A 205 6.39 -1.16 22.09
N SER A 206 5.99 -2.32 22.59
CA SER A 206 5.71 -3.53 21.80
C SER A 206 4.54 -3.36 20.83
N TRP A 207 3.66 -2.40 21.09
CA TRP A 207 2.49 -2.11 20.26
C TRP A 207 2.74 -1.07 19.18
N LYS A 208 3.89 -0.44 19.21
CA LYS A 208 4.28 0.58 18.25
C LYS A 208 4.52 -0.03 16.88
N THR A 209 3.78 0.43 15.89
CA THR A 209 4.06 0.10 14.49
C THR A 209 5.34 0.82 14.05
N PRO A 210 6.24 0.15 13.30
CA PRO A 210 7.44 0.83 12.82
C PRO A 210 7.09 1.86 11.75
N SER A 211 7.84 2.95 11.74
CA SER A 211 7.83 3.89 10.61
C SER A 211 8.44 3.21 9.38
N ASN A 212 7.80 3.35 8.24
CA ASN A 212 8.33 2.89 6.97
C ASN A 212 8.08 3.94 5.88
N LEU A 213 8.96 3.97 4.90
CA LEU A 213 8.73 4.70 3.65
C LEU A 213 8.99 3.75 2.49
N HIS A 214 8.10 3.76 1.52
CA HIS A 214 8.17 2.86 0.37
C HIS A 214 7.41 3.43 -0.83
N LEU A 215 7.61 2.79 -1.96
CA LEU A 215 6.77 2.90 -3.14
C LEU A 215 6.15 1.53 -3.39
N ASP A 216 4.87 1.48 -3.71
CA ASP A 216 4.18 0.26 -4.15
C ASP A 216 4.41 0.02 -5.65
N LEU A 217 5.63 0.23 -6.10
CA LEU A 217 6.09 -0.02 -7.45
C LEU A 217 7.56 -0.44 -7.45
N ASN A 218 8.00 -1.09 -8.52
CA ASN A 218 9.40 -1.45 -8.71
C ASN A 218 10.10 -0.43 -9.63
N PRO A 219 10.86 0.53 -9.09
CA PRO A 219 11.52 1.55 -9.89
C PRO A 219 12.59 1.00 -10.83
N TRP A 220 13.13 -0.19 -10.53
CA TRP A 220 14.11 -0.86 -11.39
C TRP A 220 13.52 -1.30 -12.72
N THR A 221 12.22 -1.61 -12.77
CA THR A 221 11.51 -1.94 -14.00
C THR A 221 11.49 -0.71 -14.93
N TYR A 222 11.17 0.45 -14.39
CA TYR A 222 11.24 1.72 -15.12
C TYR A 222 12.65 2.05 -15.57
N ASN A 223 13.63 1.82 -14.72
CA ASN A 223 15.01 2.27 -14.92
C ASN A 223 15.84 1.37 -15.83
N SER A 224 15.33 0.21 -16.23
CA SER A 224 16.00 -0.63 -17.23
C SER A 224 16.06 0.02 -18.61
N GLY A 225 15.46 1.20 -18.78
CA GLY A 225 15.36 1.92 -20.04
C GLY A 225 14.39 1.28 -21.04
N CYS A 226 13.77 0.19 -20.66
CA CYS A 226 12.91 -0.61 -21.52
C CYS A 226 11.42 -0.46 -21.19
N THR A 227 11.08 0.03 -19.99
CA THR A 227 9.68 0.13 -19.54
C THR A 227 9.34 1.58 -19.25
N PRO A 228 8.52 2.24 -20.08
CA PRO A 228 7.99 3.56 -19.80
C PRO A 228 7.25 3.61 -18.44
N ILE A 229 7.16 4.79 -17.85
CA ILE A 229 6.55 4.95 -16.53
C ILE A 229 5.07 4.54 -16.51
N ASN A 230 4.36 4.70 -17.60
CA ASN A 230 2.97 4.30 -17.78
C ASN A 230 2.77 2.78 -17.94
N GLU A 231 3.84 2.03 -18.11
CA GLU A 231 3.84 0.58 -18.22
C GLU A 231 4.36 -0.11 -16.96
N LEU A 232 4.64 0.67 -15.90
CA LEU A 232 5.10 0.10 -14.64
C LEU A 232 4.06 -0.84 -14.04
N GLU A 233 4.50 -2.03 -13.67
CA GLU A 233 3.69 -2.99 -12.94
C GLU A 233 3.65 -2.62 -11.47
N PHE A 234 2.45 -2.55 -10.89
CA PHE A 234 2.23 -2.26 -9.48
C PHE A 234 1.89 -3.53 -8.72
N GLU A 235 2.39 -3.63 -7.49
CA GLU A 235 2.25 -4.84 -6.68
C GLU A 235 0.81 -5.34 -6.60
N HIS A 236 -0.13 -4.46 -6.33
CA HIS A 236 -1.53 -4.85 -6.16
C HIS A 236 -2.33 -4.91 -7.47
N MET A 237 -1.74 -4.55 -8.58
CA MET A 237 -2.35 -4.67 -9.90
C MET A 237 -2.03 -6.01 -10.58
N ARG A 238 -1.05 -6.75 -10.08
CA ARG A 238 -0.59 -8.00 -10.67
C ARG A 238 -1.68 -9.03 -10.87
N ASP A 239 -2.61 -9.07 -9.93
CA ASP A 239 -3.61 -10.12 -9.90
C ASP A 239 -4.80 -9.85 -10.82
N PHE A 240 -4.96 -8.60 -11.31
CA PHE A 240 -6.13 -8.25 -12.12
C PHE A 240 -5.96 -7.11 -13.13
N SER A 241 -4.77 -6.52 -13.26
CA SER A 241 -4.49 -5.54 -14.32
C SER A 241 -3.52 -6.10 -15.34
N LYS A 242 -3.67 -5.69 -16.59
CA LYS A 242 -2.62 -5.84 -17.60
C LYS A 242 -1.62 -4.68 -17.45
N GLU A 243 -0.49 -4.79 -18.14
CA GLU A 243 0.41 -3.66 -18.33
C GLU A 243 -0.38 -2.43 -18.77
N LEU A 244 -0.07 -1.28 -18.21
CA LEU A 244 -0.81 -0.04 -18.46
C LEU A 244 -0.38 0.61 -19.79
N ASN A 245 -0.37 -0.16 -20.85
CA ASN A 245 0.01 0.32 -22.18
C ASN A 245 -0.89 1.48 -22.59
N GLY A 246 -0.29 2.64 -22.82
CA GLY A 246 -0.96 3.81 -23.38
C GLY A 246 -1.73 4.68 -22.41
N VAL A 247 -1.70 4.41 -21.11
CA VAL A 247 -2.27 5.32 -20.11
C VAL A 247 -1.31 6.44 -19.82
N SER A 248 -1.65 7.66 -20.22
CA SER A 248 -0.86 8.84 -19.90
C SER A 248 -0.93 9.12 -18.40
N ILE A 249 0.23 9.23 -17.75
CA ILE A 249 0.34 9.59 -16.32
C ILE A 249 -0.23 10.97 -16.04
N LEU A 250 -0.24 11.85 -17.04
CA LEU A 250 -0.79 13.19 -16.92
C LEU A 250 -2.32 13.21 -17.01
N THR A 251 -2.91 12.28 -17.76
CA THR A 251 -4.35 12.21 -18.03
C THR A 251 -5.06 11.16 -17.21
N SER A 252 -4.34 10.18 -16.67
CA SER A 252 -4.92 9.08 -15.92
C SER A 252 -3.92 8.57 -14.87
N PRO A 253 -3.77 9.27 -13.75
CA PRO A 253 -2.85 8.87 -12.71
C PRO A 253 -3.25 7.51 -12.14
N ASN A 254 -2.27 6.65 -11.89
CA ASN A 254 -2.47 5.50 -11.03
C ASN A 254 -2.50 6.01 -9.59
N ILE A 255 -3.57 5.75 -8.91
CA ILE A 255 -3.86 6.33 -7.60
C ILE A 255 -4.14 5.25 -6.57
N GLN A 256 -3.75 5.55 -5.35
CA GLN A 256 -4.03 4.77 -4.17
C GLN A 256 -4.84 5.61 -3.21
N GLY A 257 -5.56 4.98 -2.29
CA GLY A 257 -6.33 5.73 -1.31
C GLY A 257 -6.53 5.01 0.01
N VAL A 258 -7.01 5.78 0.96
CA VAL A 258 -7.41 5.30 2.28
C VAL A 258 -8.58 6.11 2.81
N LEU A 259 -9.59 5.40 3.31
CA LEU A 259 -10.70 5.98 4.07
C LEU A 259 -10.30 6.01 5.55
N SER A 260 -10.31 7.19 6.17
CA SER A 260 -10.11 7.34 7.61
C SER A 260 -11.41 7.08 8.34
N LEU A 261 -11.44 6.08 9.20
CA LEU A 261 -12.65 5.69 9.94
C LEU A 261 -12.72 6.35 11.34
N THR A 262 -11.60 6.94 11.76
CA THR A 262 -11.46 7.69 13.00
C THR A 262 -10.77 9.02 12.71
N ASP A 263 -10.97 10.01 13.55
CA ASP A 263 -10.11 11.19 13.54
C ASP A 263 -8.65 10.77 13.66
N ASN A 264 -7.81 11.33 12.81
CA ASN A 264 -6.42 10.97 12.70
C ASN A 264 -5.54 12.22 12.81
N ARG A 265 -5.15 12.53 14.04
CA ARG A 265 -4.30 13.67 14.39
C ARG A 265 -2.82 13.32 14.31
N GLU A 266 -1.96 14.27 14.57
CA GLU A 266 -0.50 14.16 14.41
C GLU A 266 0.10 12.92 15.13
N TYR A 267 -0.35 12.64 16.35
CA TYR A 267 0.19 11.56 17.19
C TYR A 267 -0.58 10.24 17.10
N ASP A 268 -1.68 10.18 16.38
CA ASP A 268 -2.54 8.97 16.32
C ASP A 268 -1.98 7.89 15.39
N GLY A 269 -0.80 8.10 14.82
CA GLY A 269 -0.25 7.24 13.77
C GLY A 269 -0.93 7.48 12.43
N GLY A 270 -0.51 6.78 11.37
CA GLY A 270 -1.18 6.82 10.09
C GLY A 270 -0.31 7.26 8.93
N THR A 271 -0.92 7.75 7.86
CA THR A 271 -0.25 7.94 6.59
C THR A 271 0.81 9.04 6.65
N LEU A 272 1.99 8.68 6.16
CA LEU A 272 3.09 9.59 5.83
C LEU A 272 3.18 9.69 4.31
N LEU A 273 3.37 10.89 3.79
CA LEU A 273 3.69 11.13 2.38
C LEU A 273 4.94 12.01 2.28
N VAL A 274 5.64 11.92 1.15
CA VAL A 274 6.63 12.90 0.73
C VAL A 274 6.01 13.75 -0.38
N PRO A 275 5.42 14.91 -0.03
CA PRO A 275 4.68 15.74 -0.97
C PRO A 275 5.56 16.20 -2.14
N GLY A 276 5.00 16.13 -3.35
CA GLY A 276 5.70 16.56 -4.56
C GLY A 276 6.71 15.57 -5.14
N PHE A 277 6.99 14.45 -4.46
CA PHE A 277 7.99 13.48 -4.94
C PHE A 277 7.65 12.90 -6.33
N HIS A 278 6.39 12.71 -6.67
CA HIS A 278 5.96 12.22 -7.98
C HIS A 278 6.52 13.05 -9.16
N ARG A 279 6.79 14.34 -8.94
CA ARG A 279 7.40 15.24 -9.94
C ARG A 279 8.89 14.97 -10.14
N PHE A 280 9.53 14.40 -9.16
CA PHE A 280 10.96 14.06 -9.16
C PHE A 280 11.20 12.58 -9.43
N PHE A 281 10.16 11.77 -9.47
CA PHE A 281 10.25 10.31 -9.57
C PHE A 281 11.14 9.86 -10.72
N ALA A 282 10.98 10.40 -11.93
CA ALA A 282 11.80 10.03 -13.08
C ALA A 282 13.29 10.38 -12.87
N LYS A 283 13.57 11.56 -12.34
CA LYS A 283 14.95 12.00 -12.04
C LYS A 283 15.59 11.14 -10.94
N TRP A 284 14.83 10.85 -9.88
CA TRP A 284 15.28 9.94 -8.84
C TRP A 284 15.52 8.52 -9.38
N CYS A 285 14.63 7.99 -10.21
CA CYS A 285 14.83 6.69 -10.86
C CYS A 285 16.12 6.64 -11.70
N SER A 286 16.51 7.73 -12.36
CA SER A 286 17.76 7.76 -13.14
C SER A 286 19.00 7.59 -12.25
N THR A 287 18.96 8.01 -10.98
CA THR A 287 20.06 7.77 -10.03
C THR A 287 20.18 6.30 -9.66
N LEU A 288 19.05 5.59 -9.57
CA LEU A 288 19.04 4.15 -9.32
C LEU A 288 19.64 3.32 -10.47
N SER A 289 19.61 3.81 -11.71
CA SER A 289 20.27 3.15 -12.84
C SER A 289 21.77 3.06 -12.64
N SER A 290 22.40 4.13 -12.17
CA SER A 290 23.83 4.17 -11.90
C SER A 290 24.22 3.17 -10.83
N MET A 291 23.46 3.08 -9.74
CA MET A 291 23.65 2.08 -8.70
C MET A 291 23.47 0.65 -9.24
N LYS A 292 22.44 0.44 -10.07
CA LYS A 292 22.19 -0.85 -10.71
C LYS A 292 23.35 -1.27 -11.61
N ASP A 293 23.91 -0.33 -12.38
CA ASP A 293 25.01 -0.62 -13.31
C ASP A 293 26.31 -0.91 -12.55
N GLN A 294 26.55 -0.26 -11.41
CA GLN A 294 27.67 -0.59 -10.53
C GLN A 294 27.55 -2.01 -9.97
N ILE A 295 26.33 -2.39 -9.51
CA ILE A 295 26.04 -3.74 -9.02
C ILE A 295 26.08 -4.77 -10.17
N ALA A 296 25.66 -4.38 -11.38
CA ALA A 296 25.62 -5.27 -12.56
C ALA A 296 27.00 -5.65 -13.11
N ARG A 297 28.04 -4.89 -12.80
CA ARG A 297 29.42 -5.18 -13.18
C ARG A 297 30.10 -6.20 -12.28
N GLY A 298 29.43 -6.66 -11.25
CA GLY A 298 29.94 -7.61 -10.31
C GLY A 298 29.82 -9.06 -10.73
N SER A 299 30.16 -9.97 -9.81
CA SER A 299 30.12 -11.42 -10.00
C SER A 299 28.70 -11.98 -10.24
N GLN A 300 28.62 -13.21 -10.72
CA GLN A 300 27.35 -13.92 -10.87
C GLN A 300 26.56 -13.98 -9.55
N GLN A 301 27.23 -14.04 -8.41
CA GLN A 301 26.64 -14.00 -7.08
C GLN A 301 25.94 -12.66 -6.81
N GLU A 302 26.51 -11.54 -7.24
CA GLU A 302 25.92 -10.21 -7.10
C GLU A 302 24.66 -10.07 -7.96
N GLU A 303 24.62 -10.70 -9.13
CA GLU A 303 23.44 -10.71 -9.98
C GLU A 303 22.30 -11.52 -9.34
N GLU A 304 22.60 -12.67 -8.74
CA GLU A 304 21.63 -13.47 -8.01
C GLU A 304 21.10 -12.72 -6.77
N ASN A 305 21.96 -12.06 -6.04
CA ASN A 305 21.61 -11.23 -4.88
C ASN A 305 20.72 -10.04 -5.29
N ARG A 306 21.03 -9.41 -6.39
CA ARG A 306 20.23 -8.33 -6.97
C ARG A 306 18.85 -8.79 -7.38
N LEU A 307 18.72 -9.99 -8.00
CA LEU A 307 17.43 -10.58 -8.37
C LEU A 307 16.58 -10.86 -7.14
N ILE A 308 17.17 -11.33 -6.06
CA ILE A 308 16.49 -11.60 -4.80
C ILE A 308 16.08 -10.31 -4.09
N TRP A 309 16.92 -9.31 -4.12
CA TRP A 309 16.58 -8.00 -3.56
C TRP A 309 15.41 -7.35 -4.34
N ARG A 310 15.39 -7.41 -5.67
CA ARG A 310 14.25 -7.03 -6.50
C ARG A 310 12.99 -7.82 -6.14
N GLY A 311 13.16 -9.05 -5.72
CA GLY A 311 12.12 -9.94 -5.27
C GLY A 311 11.57 -9.66 -3.87
N ARG A 312 11.77 -8.48 -3.29
CA ARG A 312 11.03 -8.03 -2.10
C ARG A 312 9.52 -7.89 -2.35
N GLY A 313 8.93 -8.89 -2.95
CA GLY A 313 7.63 -8.77 -3.56
C GLY A 313 7.81 -7.99 -4.85
N ALA A 314 7.30 -8.51 -5.87
CA ALA A 314 7.51 -8.04 -7.21
C ALA A 314 6.98 -6.63 -7.49
N GLY A 315 6.85 -5.73 -6.61
CA GLY A 315 6.30 -4.43 -6.88
C GLY A 315 6.45 -3.39 -5.78
N SER A 316 7.42 -3.54 -4.88
CA SER A 316 7.65 -2.51 -3.88
C SER A 316 9.12 -2.15 -3.72
N TYR A 317 9.40 -0.88 -3.48
CA TYR A 317 10.70 -0.35 -3.14
C TYR A 317 10.65 0.22 -1.72
N LYS A 318 11.55 -0.19 -0.83
CA LYS A 318 11.68 0.36 0.52
C LYS A 318 12.89 1.27 0.58
N PHE A 319 12.68 2.48 1.07
CA PHE A 319 13.76 3.41 1.34
C PHE A 319 14.56 2.96 2.57
N SER A 320 15.88 3.08 2.46
CA SER A 320 16.79 2.87 3.59
C SER A 320 16.49 3.86 4.72
N SER A 321 16.77 3.46 5.96
CA SER A 321 16.63 4.36 7.09
C SER A 321 17.59 5.56 7.04
N PHE A 322 18.64 5.47 6.24
CA PHE A 322 19.62 6.53 6.02
C PHE A 322 19.26 7.45 4.87
N ASP A 323 18.23 7.12 4.08
CA ASP A 323 17.84 7.93 2.94
C ASP A 323 17.33 9.30 3.41
N PRO A 324 17.88 10.41 2.89
CA PRO A 324 17.46 11.77 3.21
C PRO A 324 15.98 12.05 2.98
N ILE A 325 15.30 11.25 2.17
CA ILE A 325 13.85 11.35 1.95
C ILE A 325 13.05 11.33 3.26
N HIS A 326 13.61 10.70 4.29
CA HIS A 326 12.99 10.67 5.61
C HIS A 326 12.83 12.04 6.25
N SER A 327 13.66 13.03 5.87
CA SER A 327 13.53 14.43 6.33
C SER A 327 12.37 15.19 5.65
N LEU A 328 11.89 14.69 4.52
CA LEU A 328 10.86 15.32 3.69
C LEU A 328 9.44 14.78 3.96
N LYS A 329 9.33 13.69 4.71
CA LYS A 329 8.05 13.06 5.03
C LYS A 329 7.18 13.96 5.89
N GLN A 330 5.90 13.98 5.59
CA GLN A 330 4.91 14.72 6.37
C GLN A 330 3.72 13.83 6.74
N ARG A 331 3.17 14.08 7.90
CA ARG A 331 1.96 13.43 8.40
C ARG A 331 0.74 13.96 7.66
N ILE A 332 -0.13 13.07 7.19
CA ILE A 332 -1.44 13.42 6.63
C ILE A 332 -2.47 13.21 7.73
N THR A 333 -2.88 14.31 8.35
CA THR A 333 -3.93 14.35 9.37
C THR A 333 -5.29 14.52 8.70
N MET A 334 -6.29 13.76 9.15
CA MET A 334 -7.61 13.72 8.52
C MET A 334 -8.71 13.57 9.57
N ARG A 335 -9.89 14.12 9.29
CA ARG A 335 -11.11 13.82 10.05
C ARG A 335 -11.64 12.43 9.71
N ALA A 336 -12.42 11.83 10.60
CA ALA A 336 -13.17 10.63 10.31
C ALA A 336 -14.06 10.84 9.07
N GLY A 337 -14.26 9.80 8.27
CA GLY A 337 -15.01 9.87 7.02
C GLY A 337 -14.28 10.50 5.84
N SER A 338 -13.02 10.89 5.99
CA SER A 338 -12.22 11.45 4.89
C SER A 338 -11.62 10.36 4.00
N LEU A 339 -11.51 10.67 2.70
CA LEU A 339 -10.81 9.88 1.70
C LEU A 339 -9.53 10.61 1.28
N LEU A 340 -8.39 10.03 1.58
CA LEU A 340 -7.10 10.44 1.03
C LEU A 340 -6.84 9.67 -0.26
N ILE A 341 -6.43 10.37 -1.31
CA ILE A 341 -5.97 9.79 -2.59
C ILE A 341 -4.57 10.33 -2.86
N TRP A 342 -3.64 9.47 -3.31
CA TRP A 342 -2.31 9.90 -3.71
C TRP A 342 -1.84 9.19 -4.99
N ASP A 343 -0.99 9.88 -5.75
CA ASP A 343 -0.27 9.32 -6.88
C ASP A 343 0.69 8.23 -6.38
N GLN A 344 0.64 7.06 -6.97
CA GLN A 344 1.47 5.93 -6.53
C GLN A 344 2.98 6.15 -6.65
N ARG A 345 3.42 7.19 -7.39
CA ARG A 345 4.82 7.63 -7.42
C ARG A 345 5.19 8.48 -6.20
N VAL A 346 4.24 8.85 -5.35
CA VAL A 346 4.53 9.52 -4.08
C VAL A 346 5.06 8.51 -3.09
N VAL A 347 6.23 8.79 -2.54
CA VAL A 347 6.79 8.01 -1.45
C VAL A 347 5.84 8.11 -0.25
N HIS A 348 5.44 6.97 0.25
CA HIS A 348 4.47 6.89 1.32
C HIS A 348 4.84 5.84 2.37
N GLY A 349 4.11 5.87 3.46
CA GLY A 349 4.31 4.94 4.56
C GLY A 349 3.36 5.21 5.71
N SER A 350 3.70 4.71 6.87
CA SER A 350 2.94 4.93 8.09
C SER A 350 3.82 5.40 9.23
N SER A 351 3.29 6.31 10.04
CA SER A 351 3.87 6.69 11.32
C SER A 351 3.32 5.81 12.43
N PRO A 352 4.11 5.55 13.47
CA PRO A 352 3.63 4.88 14.66
C PRO A 352 2.52 5.68 15.34
N ASN A 353 1.63 4.96 16.01
CA ASN A 353 0.67 5.56 16.94
C ASN A 353 1.39 5.89 18.26
N HIS A 354 1.29 7.13 18.70
CA HIS A 354 1.85 7.63 19.96
C HIS A 354 0.75 8.16 20.89
N SER A 355 -0.50 7.82 20.65
CA SER A 355 -1.65 8.31 21.39
C SER A 355 -2.35 7.20 22.18
N HIS A 356 -3.38 7.59 22.91
CA HIS A 356 -4.29 6.71 23.66
C HIS A 356 -5.49 6.24 22.80
N LYS A 357 -5.54 6.63 21.50
CA LYS A 357 -6.64 6.31 20.60
C LYS A 357 -6.25 5.26 19.59
N PHE A 358 -7.21 4.43 19.19
CA PHE A 358 -7.06 3.59 18.00
C PHE A 358 -7.09 4.44 16.75
N ARG A 359 -6.20 4.15 15.80
CA ARG A 359 -6.34 4.61 14.42
C ARG A 359 -6.93 3.48 13.60
N VAL A 360 -8.06 3.73 12.95
CA VAL A 360 -8.73 2.76 12.09
C VAL A 360 -8.89 3.35 10.69
N ALA A 361 -8.56 2.58 9.66
CA ALA A 361 -8.70 3.00 8.28
C ALA A 361 -8.94 1.81 7.35
N GLN A 362 -9.63 2.05 6.24
CA GLN A 362 -9.88 1.10 5.17
C GLN A 362 -9.06 1.49 3.95
N PHE A 363 -8.23 0.57 3.43
CA PHE A 363 -7.53 0.79 2.17
C PHE A 363 -8.49 0.62 0.99
N ILE A 364 -8.28 1.47 -0.02
CA ILE A 364 -9.11 1.50 -1.21
C ILE A 364 -8.30 2.01 -2.40
N ARG A 365 -8.51 1.41 -3.57
CA ARG A 365 -7.94 1.84 -4.84
C ARG A 365 -9.00 1.76 -5.92
N ALA A 366 -8.79 2.50 -6.97
CA ALA A 366 -9.60 2.35 -8.17
C ALA A 366 -8.70 2.28 -9.41
N PHE A 367 -9.19 1.60 -10.42
CA PHE A 367 -8.54 1.40 -11.70
C PHE A 367 -9.54 1.68 -12.81
N GLN A 368 -9.07 2.21 -13.93
CA GLN A 368 -9.88 2.23 -15.13
C GLN A 368 -10.15 0.78 -15.59
N GLU A 369 -11.39 0.44 -15.90
CA GLU A 369 -11.75 -0.92 -16.33
C GLU A 369 -10.93 -1.36 -17.55
N SER A 370 -10.63 -0.44 -18.48
CA SER A 370 -9.79 -0.68 -19.65
C SER A 370 -8.36 -1.12 -19.33
N SER A 371 -7.87 -0.85 -18.12
CA SER A 371 -6.53 -1.28 -17.67
C SER A 371 -6.50 -2.73 -17.17
N VAL A 372 -7.65 -3.37 -17.01
CA VAL A 372 -7.78 -4.73 -16.50
C VAL A 372 -7.92 -5.72 -17.65
N SER A 373 -7.07 -6.74 -17.71
CA SER A 373 -7.20 -7.78 -18.74
C SER A 373 -8.45 -8.64 -18.51
N SER A 374 -9.07 -9.13 -19.60
CA SER A 374 -10.29 -9.93 -19.52
C SER A 374 -10.15 -11.16 -18.63
N SER A 375 -9.03 -11.89 -18.75
CA SER A 375 -8.77 -13.08 -17.94
C SER A 375 -8.63 -12.76 -16.43
N ARG A 376 -8.01 -11.66 -16.08
CA ARG A 376 -7.90 -11.21 -14.68
C ARG A 376 -9.21 -10.69 -14.15
N PHE A 377 -9.99 -10.02 -15.00
CA PHE A 377 -11.33 -9.58 -14.66
C PHE A 377 -12.26 -10.77 -14.36
N GLU A 378 -12.25 -11.79 -15.20
CA GLU A 378 -13.03 -13.01 -15.01
C GLU A 378 -12.64 -13.77 -13.74
N ALA A 379 -11.32 -13.96 -13.50
CA ALA A 379 -10.81 -14.59 -12.29
C ALA A 379 -11.22 -13.82 -11.02
N ARG A 380 -11.14 -12.47 -11.07
CA ARG A 380 -11.60 -11.61 -9.99
C ARG A 380 -13.10 -11.73 -9.75
N SER A 381 -13.90 -11.65 -10.82
CA SER A 381 -15.36 -11.77 -10.74
C SER A 381 -15.77 -13.10 -10.11
N ALA A 382 -15.17 -14.20 -10.55
CA ALA A 382 -15.42 -15.52 -9.99
C ALA A 382 -15.05 -15.62 -8.49
N TYR A 383 -13.90 -15.06 -8.11
CA TYR A 383 -13.47 -15.01 -6.70
C TYR A 383 -14.44 -14.20 -5.84
N LEU A 384 -14.80 -13.00 -6.28
CA LEU A 384 -15.71 -12.13 -5.55
C LEU A 384 -17.11 -12.73 -5.40
N LYS A 385 -17.67 -13.30 -6.47
CA LYS A 385 -18.96 -14.02 -6.42
C LYS A 385 -18.92 -15.12 -5.34
N LYS A 386 -17.85 -15.92 -5.32
CA LYS A 386 -17.69 -16.98 -4.33
C LYS A 386 -17.64 -16.43 -2.89
N GLU A 387 -16.91 -15.33 -2.66
CA GLU A 387 -16.79 -14.73 -1.34
C GLU A 387 -18.10 -14.09 -0.88
N PHE A 388 -18.82 -13.42 -1.76
CA PHE A 388 -20.14 -12.86 -1.44
C PHE A 388 -21.17 -13.95 -1.12
N VAL A 389 -21.27 -14.98 -1.95
CA VAL A 389 -22.19 -16.11 -1.70
C VAL A 389 -21.90 -16.80 -0.37
N ARG A 390 -20.62 -16.96 -0.03
CA ARG A 390 -20.19 -17.60 1.22
C ARG A 390 -20.62 -16.81 2.46
N ARG A 391 -20.70 -15.47 2.38
CA ARG A 391 -20.85 -14.61 3.56
C ARG A 391 -22.26 -14.05 3.75
N GLU A 392 -22.97 -13.71 2.70
CA GLU A 392 -24.19 -12.89 2.79
C GLU A 392 -25.45 -13.57 2.22
N GLY A 393 -25.34 -14.76 1.66
CA GLY A 393 -26.52 -15.40 1.08
C GLY A 393 -27.24 -14.50 0.05
N THR A 394 -26.51 -13.86 -0.83
CA THR A 394 -26.94 -13.23 -2.12
C THR A 394 -27.95 -12.07 -2.12
N ARG A 395 -28.35 -11.46 -1.03
CA ARG A 395 -29.57 -10.61 -1.10
C ARG A 395 -29.39 -9.08 -1.10
N ASP A 396 -28.23 -8.48 -0.78
CA ASP A 396 -28.18 -7.04 -0.54
C ASP A 396 -26.99 -6.25 -1.13
N THR A 397 -26.35 -6.70 -2.18
CA THR A 397 -25.47 -5.80 -2.94
C THR A 397 -26.30 -5.01 -3.95
N PRO A 398 -26.32 -3.67 -3.87
CA PRO A 398 -26.97 -2.87 -4.91
C PRO A 398 -26.34 -3.20 -6.28
N ASP A 399 -27.14 -3.30 -7.33
CA ASP A 399 -26.68 -3.59 -8.71
C ASP A 399 -25.52 -2.67 -9.15
N SER A 400 -25.55 -1.40 -8.74
CA SER A 400 -24.47 -0.45 -8.96
C SER A 400 -23.14 -0.82 -8.26
N GLY A 401 -23.23 -1.40 -7.07
CA GLY A 401 -22.07 -1.86 -6.31
C GLY A 401 -21.39 -3.07 -6.93
N ILE A 402 -22.17 -3.96 -7.54
CA ILE A 402 -21.69 -5.15 -8.23
C ILE A 402 -20.78 -4.75 -9.41
N LYS A 403 -21.23 -3.80 -10.24
CA LYS A 403 -20.45 -3.31 -11.40
C LYS A 403 -19.10 -2.71 -10.96
N VAL A 404 -19.12 -1.83 -9.96
CA VAL A 404 -17.91 -1.14 -9.46
C VAL A 404 -16.89 -2.11 -8.84
N LEU A 405 -17.36 -3.21 -8.26
CA LEU A 405 -16.49 -4.26 -7.75
C LEU A 405 -15.95 -5.18 -8.87
N GLY A 406 -16.39 -5.02 -10.09
CA GLY A 406 -15.98 -5.86 -11.21
C GLY A 406 -16.61 -7.25 -11.17
N ILE A 407 -17.84 -7.35 -10.72
CA ILE A 407 -18.63 -8.58 -10.76
C ILE A 407 -19.58 -8.47 -11.97
N LYS A 408 -19.41 -9.35 -12.95
CA LYS A 408 -20.32 -9.52 -14.11
C LYS A 408 -21.29 -10.63 -13.87
#